data_ea93d09bc7357a8a2170bab253a17a7a
#
_entry.id   ea93d09bc7357a8a2170bab253a17a7a
#
_cell.length_a   1.000
_cell.length_b   1.000
_cell.length_c   1.000
_cell.angle_alpha   90.00
_cell.angle_beta   90.00
_cell.angle_gamma   90.00
#
_symmetry.space_group_name_H-M   'P 1'
#
loop_
_entity.id
_entity.type
_entity.pdbx_description
1 polymer ?
#
loop_
_entity_poly.entity_id
_entity_poly.type
_entity_poly.pdbx_seq_one_letter_code
_entity_poly.pdbx_strand_id
1 'polypeptide(L)'
;GWQFTSIFAEECYKLGAGNVVVHYLDLPNLKVAAQYRPDEDVRHVEDWEKAQNQMYLDQGACYVRLEGVNPKLMEGVSEKNSNAIFAHVDGVRNIMRKASRDKHCQWLIAMVPTVEWAEYILGKSGEEGLRELWELLFKLCYIDETNDVVETWENVRAQKAARGKAVDDLHLTKLHYTASN
;
A
#
# COMPACT_ATOMS: atom_id res chain seq x y z
N GLY A 1 3.79 6.35 -11.70
CA GLY A 1 3.02 6.78 -10.53
C GLY A 1 1.79 7.60 -10.87
N TRP A 2 1.94 8.86 -11.30
CA TRP A 2 0.81 9.78 -11.51
C TRP A 2 -0.19 9.30 -12.58
N GLN A 3 0.26 8.65 -13.65
CA GLN A 3 -0.62 8.10 -14.69
C GLN A 3 -1.60 7.06 -14.12
N PHE A 4 -1.09 6.11 -13.33
CA PHE A 4 -1.95 5.12 -12.69
C PHE A 4 -2.94 5.77 -11.71
N THR A 5 -2.48 6.77 -10.95
CA THR A 5 -3.34 7.52 -10.03
C THR A 5 -4.49 8.21 -10.75
N SER A 6 -4.24 8.79 -11.94
CA SER A 6 -5.28 9.43 -12.74
C SER A 6 -6.31 8.44 -13.27
N ILE A 7 -5.86 7.27 -13.74
CA ILE A 7 -6.76 6.18 -14.18
C ILE A 7 -7.61 5.70 -13.00
N PHE A 8 -6.98 5.48 -11.85
CA PHE A 8 -7.68 5.05 -10.65
C PHE A 8 -8.73 6.08 -10.18
N ALA A 9 -8.39 7.36 -10.20
CA ALA A 9 -9.33 8.42 -9.85
C ALA A 9 -10.52 8.49 -10.82
N GLU A 10 -10.27 8.32 -12.13
CA GLU A 10 -11.31 8.26 -13.13
C GLU A 10 -12.30 7.12 -12.86
N GLU A 11 -11.79 5.92 -12.55
CA GLU A 11 -12.65 4.77 -12.21
C GLU A 11 -13.45 5.01 -10.92
N CYS A 12 -12.84 5.65 -9.91
CA CYS A 12 -13.57 6.05 -8.70
C CYS A 12 -14.75 6.99 -9.02
N TYR A 13 -14.54 7.98 -9.88
CA TYR A 13 -15.62 8.91 -10.28
C TYR A 13 -16.70 8.20 -11.09
N LYS A 14 -16.34 7.28 -11.99
CA LYS A 14 -17.33 6.47 -12.73
C LYS A 14 -18.21 5.62 -11.80
N LEU A 15 -17.65 5.20 -10.67
CA LEU A 15 -18.36 4.45 -9.61
C LEU A 15 -19.11 5.35 -8.62
N GLY A 16 -19.12 6.67 -8.82
CA GLY A 16 -19.91 7.61 -8.04
C GLY A 16 -19.17 8.23 -6.84
N ALA A 17 -17.84 8.20 -6.82
CA ALA A 17 -17.10 8.94 -5.80
C ALA A 17 -17.40 10.44 -5.88
N GLY A 18 -17.75 11.06 -4.76
CA GLY A 18 -18.03 12.49 -4.70
C GLY A 18 -16.77 13.35 -4.85
N ASN A 19 -15.66 12.87 -4.34
CA ASN A 19 -14.35 13.51 -4.47
C ASN A 19 -13.23 12.48 -4.34
N VAL A 20 -12.14 12.68 -5.08
CA VAL A 20 -10.90 11.89 -4.97
C VAL A 20 -9.75 12.82 -4.67
N VAL A 21 -9.21 12.72 -3.46
CA VAL A 21 -8.06 13.53 -3.02
C VAL A 21 -6.81 12.68 -3.10
N VAL A 22 -5.79 13.17 -3.79
CA VAL A 22 -4.53 12.47 -3.99
C VAL A 22 -3.42 13.15 -3.18
N HIS A 23 -2.75 12.37 -2.34
CA HIS A 23 -1.57 12.78 -1.61
C HIS A 23 -0.37 11.98 -2.06
N TYR A 24 0.72 12.67 -2.36
CA TYR A 24 2.01 12.03 -2.64
C TYR A 24 2.89 12.10 -1.40
N LEU A 25 3.39 10.95 -0.98
CA LEU A 25 4.42 10.89 0.05
C LEU A 25 5.78 11.21 -0.60
N ASP A 26 6.33 12.37 -0.28
CA ASP A 26 7.62 12.82 -0.79
C ASP A 26 8.78 12.26 0.06
N LEU A 27 9.06 10.96 -0.11
CA LEU A 27 10.18 10.31 0.56
C LEU A 27 11.55 10.91 0.22
N PRO A 28 11.84 11.33 -1.03
CA PRO A 28 13.07 12.07 -1.34
C PRO A 28 13.26 13.31 -0.48
N ASN A 29 12.23 14.13 -0.28
CA ASN A 29 12.31 15.30 0.57
C ASN A 29 12.51 14.94 2.06
N LEU A 30 11.83 13.92 2.55
CA LEU A 30 12.05 13.41 3.91
C LEU A 30 13.49 12.92 4.11
N LYS A 31 14.09 12.32 3.09
CA LYS A 31 15.48 11.91 3.08
C LYS A 31 16.44 13.11 3.23
N VAL A 32 16.16 14.20 2.51
CA VAL A 32 16.90 15.47 2.66
C VAL A 32 16.68 16.05 4.05
N ALA A 33 15.45 16.11 4.54
CA ALA A 33 15.15 16.63 5.86
C ALA A 33 15.93 15.87 6.96
N ALA A 34 16.03 14.54 6.85
CA ALA A 34 16.76 13.71 7.81
C ALA A 34 18.29 13.96 7.82
N GLN A 35 18.84 14.58 6.78
CA GLN A 35 20.26 14.95 6.75
C GLN A 35 20.57 16.26 7.49
N TYR A 36 19.59 17.17 7.58
CA TYR A 36 19.79 18.54 8.04
C TYR A 36 19.00 18.93 9.28
N ARG A 37 18.02 18.11 9.69
CA ARG A 37 17.18 18.37 10.85
C ARG A 37 17.48 17.38 11.99
N PRO A 38 17.28 17.77 13.26
CA PRO A 38 17.29 16.82 14.39
C PRO A 38 16.26 15.70 14.19
N ASP A 39 16.58 14.51 14.71
CA ASP A 39 15.71 13.32 14.54
C ASP A 39 14.31 13.52 15.10
N GLU A 40 14.20 14.18 16.26
CA GLU A 40 12.92 14.50 16.88
C GLU A 40 12.02 15.34 15.96
N ASP A 41 12.62 16.30 15.24
CA ASP A 41 11.90 17.14 14.28
C ASP A 41 11.49 16.35 13.04
N VAL A 42 12.32 15.40 12.59
CA VAL A 42 11.97 14.53 11.45
C VAL A 42 10.85 13.56 11.81
N ARG A 43 10.86 13.02 13.04
CA ARG A 43 9.82 12.11 13.54
C ARG A 43 8.50 12.81 13.82
N HIS A 44 8.54 14.12 14.05
CA HIS A 44 7.36 14.87 14.42
C HIS A 44 6.31 14.81 13.32
N VAL A 45 5.07 14.59 13.73
CA VAL A 45 3.89 14.69 12.85
C VAL A 45 3.14 15.95 13.24
N GLU A 46 3.01 16.85 12.30
CA GLU A 46 2.35 18.13 12.51
C GLU A 46 0.86 17.95 12.81
N ASP A 47 0.30 18.86 13.60
CA ASP A 47 -1.11 18.76 13.98
C ASP A 47 -2.05 18.93 12.78
N TRP A 48 -1.64 19.69 11.76
CA TRP A 48 -2.42 19.82 10.54
C TRP A 48 -2.48 18.50 9.75
N GLU A 49 -1.42 17.68 9.75
CA GLU A 49 -1.41 16.36 9.09
C GLU A 49 -2.40 15.40 9.78
N LYS A 50 -2.43 15.43 11.11
CA LYS A 50 -3.38 14.66 11.92
C LYS A 50 -4.81 15.13 11.67
N ALA A 51 -5.05 16.46 11.73
CA ALA A 51 -6.36 17.06 11.52
C ALA A 51 -6.90 16.77 10.12
N GLN A 52 -6.05 16.80 9.09
CA GLN A 52 -6.44 16.48 7.72
C GLN A 52 -6.94 15.03 7.60
N ASN A 53 -6.20 14.07 8.14
CA ASN A 53 -6.62 12.67 8.12
C ASN A 53 -7.92 12.45 8.92
N GLN A 54 -8.07 13.12 10.07
CA GLN A 54 -9.31 13.05 10.84
C GLN A 54 -10.49 13.63 10.05
N MET A 55 -10.31 14.76 9.39
CA MET A 55 -11.34 15.37 8.56
C MET A 55 -11.83 14.42 7.45
N TYR A 56 -10.93 13.67 6.80
CA TYR A 56 -11.35 12.69 5.80
C TYR A 56 -12.18 11.57 6.42
N LEU A 57 -11.81 11.07 7.58
CA LEU A 57 -12.59 10.06 8.29
C LEU A 57 -13.98 10.57 8.68
N ASP A 58 -14.06 11.80 9.19
CA ASP A 58 -15.32 12.42 9.59
C ASP A 58 -16.28 12.62 8.39
N GLN A 59 -15.71 12.73 7.18
CA GLN A 59 -16.47 12.78 5.92
C GLN A 59 -16.80 11.40 5.33
N GLY A 60 -16.43 10.34 6.01
CA GLY A 60 -16.67 8.96 5.54
C GLY A 60 -15.79 8.52 4.38
N ALA A 61 -14.60 9.08 4.25
CA ALA A 61 -13.68 8.73 3.18
C ALA A 61 -13.19 7.29 3.28
N CYS A 62 -13.06 6.63 2.12
CA CYS A 62 -12.28 5.39 1.96
C CYS A 62 -10.79 5.73 1.82
N TYR A 63 -9.94 4.85 2.31
CA TYR A 63 -8.49 5.03 2.25
C TYR A 63 -7.85 4.08 1.24
N VAL A 64 -7.21 4.63 0.23
CA VAL A 64 -6.46 3.83 -0.75
C VAL A 64 -4.99 4.22 -0.71
N ARG A 65 -4.14 3.22 -0.59
CA ARG A 65 -2.70 3.37 -0.63
C ARG A 65 -2.13 2.70 -1.86
N LEU A 66 -1.58 3.50 -2.76
CA LEU A 66 -0.86 3.04 -3.94
C LEU A 66 0.64 3.02 -3.61
N GLU A 67 1.22 1.83 -3.61
CA GLU A 67 2.63 1.63 -3.25
C GLU A 67 3.48 1.42 -4.50
N GLY A 68 4.32 2.41 -4.79
CA GLY A 68 5.39 2.28 -5.79
C GLY A 68 6.71 1.99 -5.07
N VAL A 69 7.23 0.79 -5.22
CA VAL A 69 8.44 0.37 -4.53
C VAL A 69 9.69 0.88 -5.26
N ASN A 70 10.59 1.52 -4.53
CA ASN A 70 11.96 1.73 -4.95
C ASN A 70 12.89 1.14 -3.88
N PRO A 71 13.43 -0.09 -4.09
CA PRO A 71 14.25 -0.76 -3.09
C PRO A 71 15.53 0.00 -2.73
N LYS A 72 16.01 0.86 -3.63
CA LYS A 72 17.23 1.66 -3.44
C LYS A 72 16.95 3.03 -2.79
N LEU A 73 15.69 3.36 -2.53
CA LEU A 73 15.33 4.70 -2.05
C LEU A 73 16.08 5.11 -0.79
N MET A 74 16.26 4.18 0.15
CA MET A 74 16.94 4.43 1.44
C MET A 74 18.44 4.12 1.38
N GLU A 75 18.99 3.79 0.22
CA GLU A 75 20.43 3.53 0.06
C GLU A 75 21.25 4.78 0.44
N GLY A 76 22.30 4.57 1.24
CA GLY A 76 23.15 5.64 1.78
C GLY A 76 22.56 6.44 2.94
N VAL A 77 21.33 6.13 3.37
CA VAL A 77 20.73 6.74 4.56
C VAL A 77 21.16 5.96 5.80
N SER A 78 21.61 6.66 6.86
CA SER A 78 21.92 6.01 8.12
C SER A 78 20.69 5.32 8.72
N GLU A 79 20.88 4.27 9.50
CA GLU A 79 19.79 3.57 10.18
C GLU A 79 18.98 4.54 11.07
N LYS A 80 19.66 5.44 11.76
CA LYS A 80 19.03 6.46 12.60
C LYS A 80 18.09 7.35 11.81
N ASN A 81 18.53 7.88 10.67
CA ASN A 81 17.73 8.73 9.80
C ASN A 81 16.58 7.96 9.14
N SER A 82 16.85 6.73 8.72
CA SER A 82 15.82 5.82 8.17
C SER A 82 14.70 5.59 9.18
N ASN A 83 15.06 5.30 10.44
CA ASN A 83 14.09 5.11 11.52
C ASN A 83 13.28 6.38 11.81
N ALA A 84 13.89 7.57 11.70
CA ALA A 84 13.17 8.83 11.87
C ALA A 84 12.15 9.05 10.76
N ILE A 85 12.52 8.81 9.50
CA ILE A 85 11.63 8.93 8.35
C ILE A 85 10.44 7.96 8.47
N PHE A 86 10.71 6.68 8.76
CA PHE A 86 9.63 5.70 8.90
C PHE A 86 8.71 5.99 10.08
N ALA A 87 9.24 6.50 11.19
CA ALA A 87 8.42 6.91 12.33
C ALA A 87 7.46 8.07 11.97
N HIS A 88 7.93 9.07 11.20
CA HIS A 88 7.08 10.14 10.68
C HIS A 88 5.98 9.58 9.77
N VAL A 89 6.36 8.80 8.75
CA VAL A 89 5.41 8.20 7.79
C VAL A 89 4.35 7.35 8.49
N ASP A 90 4.76 6.54 9.45
CA ASP A 90 3.85 5.74 10.26
C ASP A 90 2.95 6.60 11.14
N GLY A 91 3.48 7.68 11.70
CA GLY A 91 2.73 8.63 12.51
C GLY A 91 1.62 9.32 11.70
N VAL A 92 1.94 9.81 10.49
CA VAL A 92 0.96 10.41 9.58
C VAL A 92 -0.14 9.41 9.21
N ARG A 93 0.22 8.17 8.94
CA ARG A 93 -0.73 7.12 8.54
C ARG A 93 -1.54 6.51 9.70
N ASN A 94 -1.16 6.79 10.93
CA ASN A 94 -1.68 6.05 12.09
C ASN A 94 -3.19 6.22 12.27
N ILE A 95 -3.75 7.40 12.01
CA ILE A 95 -5.20 7.67 12.13
C ILE A 95 -5.98 6.78 11.16
N MET A 96 -5.61 6.79 9.87
CA MET A 96 -6.27 5.98 8.84
C MET A 96 -6.08 4.49 9.09
N ARG A 97 -4.88 4.06 9.51
CA ARG A 97 -4.58 2.67 9.84
C ARG A 97 -5.40 2.17 11.04
N LYS A 98 -5.58 3.00 12.06
CA LYS A 98 -6.44 2.69 13.22
C LYS A 98 -7.89 2.57 12.78
N ALA A 99 -8.41 3.53 12.04
CA ALA A 99 -9.79 3.50 11.53
C ALA A 99 -10.06 2.27 10.64
N SER A 100 -9.09 1.89 9.80
CA SER A 100 -9.18 0.69 8.95
C SER A 100 -9.26 -0.59 9.78
N ARG A 101 -8.42 -0.72 10.79
CA ARG A 101 -8.40 -1.87 11.72
C ARG A 101 -9.70 -1.96 12.52
N ASP A 102 -10.20 -0.82 12.98
CA ASP A 102 -11.45 -0.73 13.77
C ASP A 102 -12.71 -0.77 12.87
N LYS A 103 -12.55 -1.00 11.57
CA LYS A 103 -13.61 -1.08 10.54
C LYS A 103 -14.45 0.21 10.41
N HIS A 104 -13.88 1.35 10.74
CA HIS A 104 -14.51 2.67 10.60
C HIS A 104 -14.32 3.27 9.20
N CYS A 105 -13.40 2.77 8.41
CA CYS A 105 -13.28 3.10 7.00
C CYS A 105 -12.93 1.88 6.16
N GLN A 106 -13.34 1.90 4.90
CA GLN A 106 -12.88 0.93 3.92
C GLN A 106 -11.48 1.31 3.45
N TRP A 107 -10.69 0.31 3.12
CA TRP A 107 -9.32 0.53 2.70
C TRP A 107 -8.85 -0.47 1.65
N LEU A 108 -7.89 -0.03 0.85
CA LEU A 108 -7.21 -0.84 -0.14
C LEU A 108 -5.72 -0.48 -0.13
N ILE A 109 -4.87 -1.48 -0.31
CA ILE A 109 -3.46 -1.28 -0.66
C ILE A 109 -3.24 -1.98 -2.00
N ALA A 110 -2.75 -1.23 -2.98
CA ALA A 110 -2.40 -1.77 -4.28
C ALA A 110 -0.95 -1.44 -4.62
N MET A 111 -0.26 -2.42 -5.18
CA MET A 111 1.11 -2.24 -5.65
C MET A 111 1.09 -1.66 -7.06
N VAL A 112 1.90 -0.64 -7.28
CA VAL A 112 2.07 -0.01 -8.60
C VAL A 112 3.52 -0.23 -9.03
N PRO A 113 3.77 -0.98 -10.10
CA PRO A 113 5.12 -1.21 -10.60
C PRO A 113 5.91 0.07 -10.85
N THR A 114 7.19 0.02 -10.51
CA THR A 114 8.18 1.04 -10.85
C THR A 114 9.32 0.40 -11.62
N VAL A 115 10.06 1.19 -12.37
CA VAL A 115 11.24 0.69 -13.12
C VAL A 115 12.28 0.12 -12.15
N GLU A 116 12.51 0.80 -11.03
CA GLU A 116 13.48 0.38 -10.02
C GLU A 116 13.08 -0.95 -9.36
N TRP A 117 11.79 -1.17 -9.16
CA TRP A 117 11.28 -2.43 -8.62
C TRP A 117 11.40 -3.56 -9.64
N ALA A 118 11.09 -3.28 -10.92
CA ALA A 118 11.26 -4.24 -12.00
C ALA A 118 12.73 -4.65 -12.16
N GLU A 119 13.65 -3.69 -12.13
CA GLU A 119 15.09 -3.99 -12.16
C GLU A 119 15.54 -4.86 -10.99
N TYR A 120 15.04 -4.58 -9.79
CA TYR A 120 15.39 -5.34 -8.59
C TYR A 120 14.86 -6.77 -8.61
N ILE A 121 13.62 -7.00 -9.05
CA ILE A 121 12.97 -8.33 -9.03
C ILE A 121 13.32 -9.16 -10.26
N LEU A 122 13.33 -8.54 -11.44
CA LEU A 122 13.45 -9.24 -12.72
C LEU A 122 14.86 -9.13 -13.32
N GLY A 123 15.71 -8.23 -12.79
CA GLY A 123 17.00 -7.90 -13.39
C GLY A 123 16.86 -7.16 -14.73
N LYS A 124 15.68 -6.61 -15.05
CA LYS A 124 15.36 -5.92 -16.29
C LYS A 124 15.04 -4.45 -16.01
N SER A 125 15.75 -3.55 -16.69
CA SER A 125 15.56 -2.11 -16.55
C SER A 125 14.65 -1.54 -17.63
N GLY A 126 14.23 -0.27 -17.43
CA GLY A 126 13.47 0.50 -18.41
C GLY A 126 12.02 0.00 -18.60
N GLU A 127 11.46 0.33 -19.75
CA GLU A 127 10.05 0.05 -20.06
C GLU A 127 9.76 -1.43 -20.23
N GLU A 128 10.73 -2.22 -20.71
CA GLU A 128 10.56 -3.66 -20.86
C GLU A 128 10.37 -4.34 -19.50
N GLY A 129 11.25 -4.04 -18.53
CA GLY A 129 11.12 -4.57 -17.18
C GLY A 129 9.83 -4.13 -16.50
N LEU A 130 9.46 -2.85 -16.68
CA LEU A 130 8.21 -2.31 -16.13
C LEU A 130 6.99 -3.03 -16.69
N ARG A 131 6.92 -3.27 -18.00
CA ARG A 131 5.84 -4.01 -18.65
C ARG A 131 5.74 -5.44 -18.12
N GLU A 132 6.87 -6.16 -18.06
CA GLU A 132 6.89 -7.53 -17.56
C GLU A 132 6.44 -7.62 -16.09
N LEU A 133 6.82 -6.64 -15.26
CA LEU A 133 6.35 -6.59 -13.88
C LEU A 133 4.84 -6.32 -13.79
N TRP A 134 4.27 -5.50 -14.68
CA TRP A 134 2.82 -5.33 -14.78
C TRP A 134 2.13 -6.64 -15.15
N GLU A 135 2.61 -7.35 -16.17
CA GLU A 135 2.07 -8.64 -16.61
C GLU A 135 2.10 -9.67 -15.46
N LEU A 136 3.20 -9.70 -14.73
CA LEU A 136 3.33 -10.57 -13.55
C LEU A 136 2.30 -10.22 -12.45
N LEU A 137 2.12 -8.93 -12.14
CA LEU A 137 1.14 -8.50 -11.14
C LEU A 137 -0.30 -8.77 -11.60
N PHE A 138 -0.62 -8.53 -12.86
CA PHE A 138 -1.94 -8.88 -13.40
C PHE A 138 -2.21 -10.37 -13.24
N LYS A 139 -1.27 -11.22 -13.62
CA LYS A 139 -1.39 -12.68 -13.43
C LYS A 139 -1.58 -13.07 -11.95
N LEU A 140 -0.82 -12.45 -11.03
CA LEU A 140 -0.95 -12.71 -9.60
C LEU A 140 -2.30 -12.23 -9.03
N CYS A 141 -2.87 -11.20 -9.64
CA CYS A 141 -4.18 -10.65 -9.28
C CYS A 141 -5.34 -11.30 -10.05
N TYR A 142 -5.09 -12.35 -10.84
CA TYR A 142 -6.09 -13.00 -11.70
C TYR A 142 -6.75 -12.04 -12.70
N ILE A 143 -5.98 -11.07 -13.19
CA ILE A 143 -6.44 -10.08 -14.16
C ILE A 143 -5.93 -10.51 -15.54
N ASP A 144 -6.84 -10.79 -16.45
CA ASP A 144 -6.57 -11.01 -17.87
C ASP A 144 -7.75 -10.48 -18.71
N GLU A 145 -7.55 -10.43 -20.03
CA GLU A 145 -8.55 -9.89 -20.96
C GLU A 145 -9.77 -10.83 -21.16
N THR A 146 -9.72 -12.04 -20.63
CA THR A 146 -10.70 -13.11 -20.91
C THR A 146 -11.61 -13.41 -19.73
N ASN A 147 -11.26 -12.97 -18.51
CA ASN A 147 -12.02 -13.27 -17.31
C ASN A 147 -12.80 -12.05 -16.77
N ASP A 148 -13.90 -12.32 -16.09
CA ASP A 148 -14.51 -11.35 -15.18
C ASP A 148 -13.73 -11.34 -13.86
N VAL A 149 -12.96 -10.27 -13.66
CA VAL A 149 -12.10 -10.12 -12.48
C VAL A 149 -12.91 -10.07 -11.18
N VAL A 150 -14.09 -9.44 -11.21
CA VAL A 150 -14.97 -9.33 -10.03
C VAL A 150 -15.47 -10.72 -9.63
N GLU A 151 -16.03 -11.47 -10.58
CA GLU A 151 -16.50 -12.84 -10.36
C GLU A 151 -15.37 -13.75 -9.89
N THR A 152 -14.19 -13.64 -10.50
CA THR A 152 -13.00 -14.41 -10.10
C THR A 152 -12.64 -14.16 -8.64
N TRP A 153 -12.62 -12.88 -8.21
CA TRP A 153 -12.31 -12.54 -6.82
C TRP A 153 -13.43 -12.92 -5.83
N GLU A 154 -14.69 -12.90 -6.23
CA GLU A 154 -15.79 -13.42 -5.43
C GLU A 154 -15.62 -14.92 -5.16
N ASN A 155 -15.28 -15.69 -6.20
CA ASN A 155 -14.98 -17.11 -6.09
C ASN A 155 -13.76 -17.38 -5.18
N VAL A 156 -12.68 -16.61 -5.32
CA VAL A 156 -11.49 -16.70 -4.46
C VAL A 156 -11.85 -16.40 -3.00
N ARG A 157 -12.67 -15.38 -2.74
CA ARG A 157 -13.15 -15.04 -1.40
C ARG A 157 -14.00 -16.17 -0.79
N ALA A 158 -14.92 -16.71 -1.57
CA ALA A 158 -15.77 -17.82 -1.13
C ALA A 158 -14.93 -19.05 -0.74
N GLN A 159 -13.93 -19.42 -1.57
CA GLN A 159 -13.03 -20.52 -1.26
C GLN A 159 -12.19 -20.26 0.01
N LYS A 160 -11.66 -19.03 0.18
CA LYS A 160 -10.93 -18.64 1.39
C LYS A 160 -11.81 -18.71 2.64
N ALA A 161 -13.05 -18.23 2.55
CA ALA A 161 -14.01 -18.29 3.66
C ALA A 161 -14.34 -19.75 4.04
N ALA A 162 -14.56 -20.62 3.05
CA ALA A 162 -14.81 -22.04 3.30
C ALA A 162 -13.61 -22.73 3.97
N ARG A 163 -12.38 -22.43 3.53
CA ARG A 163 -11.15 -22.94 4.17
C ARG A 163 -10.99 -22.41 5.59
N GLY A 164 -11.24 -21.11 5.80
CA GLY A 164 -11.19 -20.50 7.13
C GLY A 164 -12.17 -21.18 8.08
N LYS A 165 -13.42 -21.35 7.64
CA LYS A 165 -14.44 -22.07 8.43
C LYS A 165 -14.00 -23.49 8.76
N ALA A 166 -13.45 -24.24 7.82
CA ALA A 166 -12.98 -25.59 8.06
C ALA A 166 -11.87 -25.65 9.13
N VAL A 167 -11.00 -24.65 9.19
CA VAL A 167 -9.98 -24.53 10.24
C VAL A 167 -10.60 -24.14 11.58
N ASP A 168 -11.56 -23.22 11.60
CA ASP A 168 -12.27 -22.78 12.81
C ASP A 168 -13.06 -23.94 13.42
N ASP A 169 -13.70 -24.77 12.59
CA ASP A 169 -14.47 -25.96 13.03
C ASP A 169 -13.58 -27.03 13.71
N LEU A 170 -12.25 -26.99 13.49
CA LEU A 170 -11.31 -27.87 14.19
C LEU A 170 -11.03 -27.46 15.64
N HIS A 171 -11.45 -26.27 16.05
CA HIS A 171 -11.25 -25.72 17.41
C HIS A 171 -9.80 -25.83 17.90
N LEU A 172 -8.83 -25.55 17.03
CA LEU A 172 -7.42 -25.71 17.32
C LEU A 172 -6.97 -24.75 18.42
N THR A 173 -6.31 -25.30 19.45
CA THR A 173 -5.70 -24.52 20.53
C THR A 173 -4.24 -24.23 20.30
N LYS A 174 -3.58 -24.97 19.42
CA LYS A 174 -2.15 -24.82 19.11
C LYS A 174 -1.84 -25.33 17.70
N LEU A 175 -0.97 -24.61 17.00
CA LEU A 175 -0.36 -25.03 15.75
C LEU A 175 1.15 -25.21 15.95
N HIS A 176 1.69 -26.31 15.44
CA HIS A 176 3.11 -26.58 15.44
C HIS A 176 3.61 -26.65 13.99
N TYR A 177 4.57 -25.81 13.65
CA TYR A 177 5.19 -25.75 12.33
C TYR A 177 6.57 -26.38 12.38
N THR A 178 6.85 -27.29 11.46
CA THR A 178 8.17 -27.85 11.23
C THR A 178 8.56 -27.58 9.79
N ALA A 179 9.83 -27.21 9.57
CA ALA A 179 10.42 -27.08 8.25
C ALA A 179 11.71 -27.92 8.21
N SER A 180 11.94 -28.62 7.13
CA SER A 180 13.26 -29.17 6.83
C SER A 180 14.11 -28.03 6.29
N ASN A 181 15.26 -27.79 6.94
CA ASN A 181 16.27 -26.85 6.46
C ASN A 181 16.94 -27.38 5.19
#